data_7540a73def0bdd5631999b56d1ad127f
#
_entry.id   7540a73def0bdd5631999b56d1ad127f
#
_cell.length_a   1.000
_cell.length_b   1.000
_cell.length_c   1.000
_cell.angle_alpha   90.00
_cell.angle_beta   90.00
_cell.angle_gamma   90.00
#
_symmetry.space_group_name_H-M   'P 1'
#
loop_
_entity.id
_entity.type
_entity.pdbx_description
1 polymer ?
#
loop_
_entity_poly.entity_id
_entity_poly.type
_entity_poly.pdbx_seq_one_letter_code
_entity_poly.pdbx_strand_id
1 'polypeptide(L)'
;MVGIDAGGTKTRCVVLTLGGALAGSGTGPGANPNSGGDTAGALTTALREALGDLDRTRILTGVFGIAGAGSAGRPAAVAAARQAWQAVGLRGSPAVVTDIAVAFAAGTSEPKGIVVFSGTGAGAAVISDGSIVQRADGYGWLVGDEGSAVWLGKEAVRAALAAYDGRGSPTLLTDSVPRALLGPTVVAEIDSARRRPRARRELAMAGAVPAPPGAASALPQTVPLASAFPSPAGGGTSTAVLIPGSPLPRPDVNGPGPPGRSGDPDGPHHPEMSGTPPNPQLAQAIIKEVYGRPPAALGRLGPVVAAAAAAGDPVARRITEEAAEWLLRDVDAVRPALSDPCAPVVMHGSVLREGPVAEAVRTGLRDRFAEAPRSAGDGAVGAAGLALRRLGHPLPG
;
A
#
# COMPACT_ATOMS: atom_id res chain seq x y z
N MET A 1 0.64 -26.73 -19.37
CA MET A 1 1.51 -25.77 -18.68
C MET A 1 0.81 -25.26 -17.45
N VAL A 2 1.53 -25.14 -16.37
CA VAL A 2 1.01 -24.55 -15.13
C VAL A 2 1.54 -23.12 -15.01
N GLY A 3 0.66 -22.19 -14.68
CA GLY A 3 1.02 -20.82 -14.31
C GLY A 3 0.46 -20.47 -12.93
N ILE A 4 1.28 -19.89 -12.07
CA ILE A 4 0.87 -19.37 -10.77
C ILE A 4 1.25 -17.90 -10.65
N ASP A 5 0.28 -17.11 -10.13
CA ASP A 5 0.48 -15.78 -9.60
C ASP A 5 0.14 -15.78 -8.10
N ALA A 6 1.16 -15.61 -7.28
CA ALA A 6 1.08 -15.71 -5.83
C ALA A 6 1.42 -14.38 -5.18
N GLY A 7 0.38 -13.63 -4.85
CA GLY A 7 0.46 -12.36 -4.14
C GLY A 7 0.47 -12.51 -2.61
N GLY A 8 0.50 -11.39 -1.90
CA GLY A 8 0.47 -11.37 -0.43
C GLY A 8 -0.87 -11.79 0.19
N THR A 9 -1.98 -11.72 -0.56
CA THR A 9 -3.34 -11.99 -0.04
C THR A 9 -4.04 -13.15 -0.73
N LYS A 10 -3.63 -13.48 -1.96
CA LYS A 10 -4.28 -14.49 -2.80
C LYS A 10 -3.25 -15.14 -3.71
N THR A 11 -3.42 -16.44 -3.96
CA THR A 11 -2.73 -17.21 -5.00
C THR A 11 -3.73 -17.63 -6.06
N ARG A 12 -3.36 -17.49 -7.33
CA ARG A 12 -4.12 -17.95 -8.47
C ARG A 12 -3.28 -18.91 -9.30
N CYS A 13 -3.87 -20.01 -9.74
CA CYS A 13 -3.26 -21.03 -10.58
C CYS A 13 -4.12 -21.25 -11.81
N VAL A 14 -3.48 -21.43 -12.96
CA VAL A 14 -4.13 -21.90 -14.20
C VAL A 14 -3.32 -23.02 -14.83
N VAL A 15 -4.02 -23.88 -15.54
CA VAL A 15 -3.42 -24.89 -16.41
C VAL A 15 -3.84 -24.57 -17.83
N LEU A 16 -2.87 -24.31 -18.71
CA LEU A 16 -3.12 -24.07 -20.14
C LEU A 16 -2.64 -25.28 -20.98
N THR A 17 -3.35 -25.55 -22.05
CA THR A 17 -2.88 -26.45 -23.11
C THR A 17 -1.73 -25.82 -23.91
N LEU A 18 -1.07 -26.56 -24.79
CA LEU A 18 -0.05 -26.03 -25.72
C LEU A 18 -0.63 -24.97 -26.68
N GLY A 19 -1.92 -25.07 -26.98
CA GLY A 19 -2.64 -24.08 -27.81
C GLY A 19 -3.19 -22.89 -27.01
N GLY A 20 -2.86 -22.76 -25.72
CA GLY A 20 -3.29 -21.62 -24.88
C GLY A 20 -4.70 -21.76 -24.27
N ALA A 21 -5.44 -22.84 -24.57
CA ALA A 21 -6.77 -23.04 -23.98
C ALA A 21 -6.68 -23.36 -22.47
N LEU A 22 -7.59 -22.81 -21.69
CA LEU A 22 -7.70 -23.06 -20.23
C LEU A 22 -8.20 -24.49 -20.00
N ALA A 23 -7.39 -25.30 -19.32
CA ALA A 23 -7.72 -26.70 -18.97
C ALA A 23 -8.11 -26.83 -17.48
N GLY A 24 -7.69 -25.91 -16.64
CA GLY A 24 -8.05 -25.90 -15.23
C GLY A 24 -7.65 -24.60 -14.55
N SER A 25 -8.32 -24.27 -13.45
CA SER A 25 -8.02 -23.10 -12.64
C SER A 25 -8.22 -23.39 -11.16
N GLY A 26 -7.47 -22.70 -10.30
CA GLY A 26 -7.56 -22.85 -8.86
C GLY A 26 -7.08 -21.62 -8.12
N THR A 27 -7.47 -21.54 -6.86
CA THR A 27 -7.14 -20.42 -5.97
C THR A 27 -6.60 -20.92 -4.64
N GLY A 28 -5.87 -20.06 -3.94
CA GLY A 28 -5.35 -20.35 -2.61
C GLY A 28 -5.14 -19.07 -1.81
N PRO A 29 -4.80 -19.21 -0.53
CA PRO A 29 -4.37 -18.07 0.30
C PRO A 29 -3.16 -17.36 -0.28
N GLY A 30 -2.80 -16.19 0.29
CA GLY A 30 -1.56 -15.49 -0.06
C GLY A 30 -0.33 -16.35 0.20
N ALA A 31 0.65 -16.26 -0.69
CA ALA A 31 1.86 -17.11 -0.68
C ALA A 31 3.16 -16.27 -0.78
N ASN A 32 3.23 -15.15 -0.04
CA ASN A 32 4.45 -14.37 0.07
C ASN A 32 5.32 -14.94 1.22
N PRO A 33 6.53 -15.47 0.94
CA PRO A 33 7.40 -16.04 1.98
C PRO A 33 7.84 -15.04 3.05
N ASN A 34 7.80 -13.73 2.75
CA ASN A 34 8.16 -12.68 3.70
C ASN A 34 7.01 -12.31 4.67
N SER A 35 5.81 -12.87 4.49
CA SER A 35 4.64 -12.55 5.32
C SER A 35 4.40 -13.55 6.45
N GLY A 36 5.29 -14.53 6.67
CA GLY A 36 5.22 -15.46 7.78
C GLY A 36 4.16 -16.57 7.69
N GLY A 37 3.54 -16.78 6.51
CA GLY A 37 2.54 -17.82 6.28
C GLY A 37 3.11 -19.11 5.69
N ASP A 38 2.27 -20.15 5.56
CA ASP A 38 2.61 -21.39 4.85
C ASP A 38 2.53 -21.18 3.33
N THR A 39 3.61 -20.67 2.76
CA THR A 39 3.73 -20.43 1.33
C THR A 39 3.54 -21.73 0.51
N ALA A 40 4.13 -22.83 0.95
CA ALA A 40 4.04 -24.10 0.21
C ALA A 40 2.62 -24.66 0.25
N GLY A 41 1.93 -24.61 1.39
CA GLY A 41 0.54 -25.04 1.53
C GLY A 41 -0.42 -24.20 0.68
N ALA A 42 -0.22 -22.88 0.64
CA ALA A 42 -1.02 -21.97 -0.19
C ALA A 42 -0.88 -22.28 -1.69
N LEU A 43 0.35 -22.48 -2.16
CA LEU A 43 0.65 -22.91 -3.54
C LEU A 43 0.05 -24.30 -3.82
N THR A 44 0.18 -25.23 -2.90
CA THR A 44 -0.36 -26.61 -3.02
C THR A 44 -1.88 -26.59 -3.16
N THR A 45 -2.57 -25.75 -2.40
CA THR A 45 -4.03 -25.61 -2.46
C THR A 45 -4.47 -25.15 -3.86
N ALA A 46 -3.87 -24.06 -4.37
CA ALA A 46 -4.20 -23.57 -5.71
C ALA A 46 -3.86 -24.57 -6.81
N LEU A 47 -2.74 -25.32 -6.69
CA LEU A 47 -2.36 -26.37 -7.62
C LEU A 47 -3.35 -27.53 -7.63
N ARG A 48 -3.75 -28.04 -6.47
CA ARG A 48 -4.70 -29.17 -6.37
C ARG A 48 -6.03 -28.83 -7.03
N GLU A 49 -6.55 -27.65 -6.76
CA GLU A 49 -7.79 -27.17 -7.35
C GLU A 49 -7.66 -27.04 -8.88
N ALA A 50 -6.57 -26.41 -9.36
CA ALA A 50 -6.36 -26.22 -10.80
C ALA A 50 -6.12 -27.53 -11.56
N LEU A 51 -5.46 -28.49 -10.93
CA LEU A 51 -5.17 -29.79 -11.55
C LEU A 51 -6.38 -30.73 -11.55
N GLY A 52 -7.26 -30.66 -10.55
CA GLY A 52 -8.43 -31.53 -10.43
C GLY A 52 -8.10 -32.97 -10.84
N ASP A 53 -8.83 -33.49 -11.83
CA ASP A 53 -8.65 -34.83 -12.40
C ASP A 53 -7.71 -34.90 -13.63
N LEU A 54 -7.02 -33.78 -13.93
CA LEU A 54 -6.07 -33.76 -15.06
C LEU A 54 -4.93 -34.74 -14.84
N ASP A 55 -4.54 -35.44 -15.92
CA ASP A 55 -3.41 -36.37 -15.92
C ASP A 55 -2.09 -35.63 -15.69
N ARG A 56 -1.44 -35.83 -14.51
CA ARG A 56 -0.19 -35.19 -14.10
C ARG A 56 0.97 -35.50 -15.03
N THR A 57 0.95 -36.63 -15.72
CA THR A 57 2.01 -37.02 -16.67
C THR A 57 2.02 -36.12 -17.91
N ARG A 58 0.90 -35.48 -18.23
CA ARG A 58 0.76 -34.52 -19.33
C ARG A 58 1.19 -33.09 -18.99
N ILE A 59 1.50 -32.79 -17.72
CA ILE A 59 2.01 -31.51 -17.32
C ILE A 59 3.51 -31.41 -17.60
N LEU A 60 3.88 -30.57 -18.56
CA LEU A 60 5.25 -30.50 -19.08
C LEU A 60 6.15 -29.61 -18.19
N THR A 61 5.65 -28.45 -17.77
CA THR A 61 6.40 -27.48 -16.95
C THR A 61 5.46 -26.48 -16.29
N GLY A 62 6.00 -25.66 -15.39
CA GLY A 62 5.28 -24.56 -14.76
C GLY A 62 6.18 -23.37 -14.46
N VAL A 63 5.56 -22.18 -14.39
CA VAL A 63 6.16 -20.94 -13.94
C VAL A 63 5.34 -20.38 -12.79
N PHE A 64 6.00 -20.04 -11.70
CA PHE A 64 5.40 -19.47 -10.49
C PHE A 64 5.92 -18.04 -10.31
N GLY A 65 5.04 -17.06 -10.49
CA GLY A 65 5.24 -15.68 -10.07
C GLY A 65 4.92 -15.56 -8.59
N ILE A 66 5.90 -15.26 -7.77
CA ILE A 66 5.72 -15.20 -6.31
C ILE A 66 6.15 -13.83 -5.80
N ALA A 67 5.23 -13.15 -5.11
CA ALA A 67 5.52 -11.91 -4.40
C ALA A 67 6.63 -12.17 -3.37
N GLY A 68 7.60 -11.26 -3.29
CA GLY A 68 8.75 -11.45 -2.42
C GLY A 68 9.84 -12.40 -2.92
N ALA A 69 9.69 -12.99 -4.12
CA ALA A 69 10.72 -13.83 -4.76
C ALA A 69 11.89 -13.04 -5.40
N GLY A 70 12.13 -11.81 -4.94
CA GLY A 70 13.35 -11.05 -5.26
C GLY A 70 14.60 -11.72 -4.68
N SER A 71 15.78 -11.10 -4.84
CA SER A 71 17.06 -11.71 -4.48
C SER A 71 17.10 -12.33 -3.08
N ALA A 72 16.59 -11.61 -2.08
CA ALA A 72 16.58 -12.08 -0.68
C ALA A 72 15.57 -13.23 -0.42
N GLY A 73 14.36 -13.14 -0.99
CA GLY A 73 13.31 -14.15 -0.77
C GLY A 73 13.36 -15.34 -1.74
N ARG A 74 14.21 -15.29 -2.77
CA ARG A 74 14.26 -16.30 -3.81
C ARG A 74 14.50 -17.73 -3.31
N PRO A 75 15.45 -18.00 -2.38
CA PRO A 75 15.66 -19.36 -1.87
C PRO A 75 14.42 -19.95 -1.22
N ALA A 76 13.72 -19.19 -0.39
CA ALA A 76 12.49 -19.63 0.27
C ALA A 76 11.35 -19.85 -0.75
N ALA A 77 11.17 -18.95 -1.70
CA ALA A 77 10.18 -19.08 -2.76
C ALA A 77 10.42 -20.32 -3.64
N VAL A 78 11.67 -20.60 -4.01
CA VAL A 78 12.04 -21.80 -4.80
C VAL A 78 11.79 -23.07 -4.00
N ALA A 79 12.14 -23.11 -2.72
CA ALA A 79 11.88 -24.26 -1.85
C ALA A 79 10.38 -24.54 -1.72
N ALA A 80 9.56 -23.51 -1.45
CA ALA A 80 8.11 -23.64 -1.34
C ALA A 80 7.46 -24.07 -2.67
N ALA A 81 7.90 -23.52 -3.79
CA ALA A 81 7.39 -23.89 -5.12
C ALA A 81 7.71 -25.35 -5.45
N ARG A 82 8.92 -25.82 -5.15
CA ARG A 82 9.33 -27.21 -5.36
C ARG A 82 8.53 -28.18 -4.47
N GLN A 83 8.36 -27.82 -3.20
CA GLN A 83 7.57 -28.61 -2.26
C GLN A 83 6.10 -28.74 -2.73
N ALA A 84 5.47 -27.64 -3.12
CA ALA A 84 4.10 -27.64 -3.62
C ALA A 84 3.95 -28.46 -4.91
N TRP A 85 4.92 -28.35 -5.82
CA TRP A 85 4.96 -29.09 -7.06
C TRP A 85 5.00 -30.61 -6.84
N GLN A 86 5.88 -31.06 -5.94
CA GLN A 86 6.02 -32.47 -5.54
C GLN A 86 4.79 -32.98 -4.79
N ALA A 87 4.19 -32.17 -3.92
CA ALA A 87 3.02 -32.54 -3.11
C ALA A 87 1.76 -32.83 -3.95
N VAL A 88 1.71 -32.38 -5.20
CA VAL A 88 0.63 -32.69 -6.15
C VAL A 88 1.01 -33.78 -7.17
N GLY A 89 2.16 -34.45 -7.01
CA GLY A 89 2.60 -35.56 -7.84
C GLY A 89 3.21 -35.16 -9.19
N LEU A 90 3.63 -33.91 -9.37
CA LEU A 90 4.25 -33.44 -10.60
C LEU A 90 5.76 -33.75 -10.62
N ARG A 91 6.29 -34.12 -11.79
CA ARG A 91 7.72 -34.44 -11.98
C ARG A 91 8.53 -33.17 -12.23
N GLY A 92 9.80 -33.19 -11.83
CA GLY A 92 10.72 -32.06 -12.00
C GLY A 92 10.46 -30.93 -11.00
N SER A 93 10.62 -29.70 -11.43
CA SER A 93 10.39 -28.50 -10.61
C SER A 93 9.90 -27.33 -11.47
N PRO A 94 9.03 -26.45 -10.93
CA PRO A 94 8.62 -25.25 -11.64
C PRO A 94 9.76 -24.24 -11.65
N ALA A 95 9.72 -23.32 -12.60
CA ALA A 95 10.54 -22.13 -12.57
C ALA A 95 9.88 -21.07 -11.68
N VAL A 96 10.69 -20.35 -10.90
CA VAL A 96 10.23 -19.26 -10.04
C VAL A 96 10.71 -17.93 -10.59
N VAL A 97 9.77 -16.99 -10.74
CA VAL A 97 9.99 -15.59 -11.10
C VAL A 97 9.26 -14.71 -10.11
N THR A 98 9.41 -13.38 -10.22
CA THR A 98 8.64 -12.45 -9.39
C THR A 98 7.20 -12.31 -9.91
N ASP A 99 6.27 -11.94 -9.04
CA ASP A 99 4.90 -11.55 -9.38
C ASP A 99 4.85 -10.41 -10.42
N ILE A 100 5.79 -9.47 -10.35
CA ILE A 100 5.92 -8.35 -11.30
C ILE A 100 6.23 -8.87 -12.72
N ALA A 101 7.09 -9.89 -12.84
CA ALA A 101 7.43 -10.47 -14.15
C ALA A 101 6.24 -11.19 -14.82
N VAL A 102 5.40 -11.87 -14.02
CA VAL A 102 4.20 -12.52 -14.58
C VAL A 102 3.11 -11.50 -14.88
N ALA A 103 3.03 -10.40 -14.12
CA ALA A 103 2.15 -9.27 -14.42
C ALA A 103 2.52 -8.61 -15.76
N PHE A 104 3.81 -8.42 -16.02
CA PHE A 104 4.28 -7.94 -17.33
C PHE A 104 3.86 -8.89 -18.45
N ALA A 105 4.14 -10.18 -18.31
CA ALA A 105 3.78 -11.19 -19.28
C ALA A 105 2.25 -11.36 -19.50
N ALA A 106 1.44 -10.93 -18.52
CA ALA A 106 -0.02 -10.90 -18.65
C ALA A 106 -0.54 -9.67 -19.42
N GLY A 107 0.29 -8.64 -19.60
CA GLY A 107 -0.06 -7.43 -20.33
C GLY A 107 0.50 -7.34 -21.75
N THR A 108 1.49 -8.19 -22.09
CA THR A 108 2.13 -8.15 -23.40
C THR A 108 2.80 -9.48 -23.76
N SER A 109 2.84 -9.79 -25.06
CA SER A 109 3.64 -10.88 -25.62
C SER A 109 5.12 -10.51 -25.81
N GLU A 110 5.47 -9.24 -25.72
CA GLU A 110 6.85 -8.79 -25.91
C GLU A 110 7.77 -9.30 -24.81
N PRO A 111 9.01 -9.69 -25.14
CA PRO A 111 9.95 -10.24 -24.17
C PRO A 111 10.51 -9.16 -23.23
N LYS A 112 10.52 -7.89 -23.67
CA LYS A 112 11.14 -6.77 -22.94
C LYS A 112 10.21 -5.56 -22.90
N GLY A 113 10.22 -4.86 -21.75
CA GLY A 113 9.48 -3.63 -21.56
C GLY A 113 9.48 -3.20 -20.10
N ILE A 114 8.59 -2.26 -19.75
CA ILE A 114 8.43 -1.76 -18.39
C ILE A 114 7.12 -2.29 -17.80
N VAL A 115 7.15 -2.63 -16.52
CA VAL A 115 5.95 -2.73 -15.70
C VAL A 115 6.00 -1.65 -14.63
N VAL A 116 4.93 -0.84 -14.53
CA VAL A 116 4.65 0.03 -13.39
C VAL A 116 3.57 -0.65 -12.56
N PHE A 117 3.81 -0.76 -11.27
CA PHE A 117 2.91 -1.49 -10.38
C PHE A 117 2.55 -0.66 -9.15
N SER A 118 1.27 -0.73 -8.77
CA SER A 118 0.77 -0.15 -7.53
C SER A 118 -0.41 -0.96 -6.99
N GLY A 119 -0.13 -1.67 -5.91
CA GLY A 119 -1.07 -2.45 -5.10
C GLY A 119 -0.75 -2.22 -3.63
N THR A 120 -0.45 -3.28 -2.87
CA THR A 120 0.06 -3.15 -1.49
C THR A 120 1.42 -2.46 -1.47
N GLY A 121 2.29 -2.76 -2.43
CA GLY A 121 3.53 -2.02 -2.71
C GLY A 121 3.45 -1.29 -4.04
N ALA A 122 4.47 -0.47 -4.36
CA ALA A 122 4.54 0.32 -5.58
C ALA A 122 5.95 0.36 -6.15
N GLY A 123 6.07 0.71 -7.44
CA GLY A 123 7.34 0.89 -8.11
C GLY A 123 7.27 0.64 -9.62
N ALA A 124 8.43 0.65 -10.27
CA ALA A 124 8.58 0.29 -11.67
C ALA A 124 9.75 -0.65 -11.89
N ALA A 125 9.68 -1.48 -12.93
CA ALA A 125 10.77 -2.38 -13.30
C ALA A 125 10.86 -2.57 -14.81
N VAL A 126 12.08 -2.72 -15.32
CA VAL A 126 12.35 -3.24 -16.66
C VAL A 126 12.38 -4.75 -16.57
N ILE A 127 11.55 -5.38 -17.37
CA ILE A 127 11.51 -6.82 -17.54
C ILE A 127 12.21 -7.19 -18.86
N SER A 128 13.04 -8.24 -18.83
CA SER A 128 13.57 -8.90 -20.02
C SER A 128 13.51 -10.39 -19.79
N ASP A 129 12.84 -11.12 -20.71
CA ASP A 129 12.69 -12.59 -20.70
C ASP A 129 12.22 -13.15 -19.34
N GLY A 130 11.27 -12.47 -18.71
CA GLY A 130 10.70 -12.86 -17.43
C GLY A 130 11.62 -12.60 -16.21
N SER A 131 12.68 -11.81 -16.40
CA SER A 131 13.60 -11.39 -15.34
C SER A 131 13.57 -9.88 -15.16
N ILE A 132 13.69 -9.41 -13.91
CA ILE A 132 13.89 -7.99 -13.62
C ILE A 132 15.35 -7.64 -13.92
N VAL A 133 15.58 -6.68 -14.82
CA VAL A 133 16.92 -6.17 -15.15
C VAL A 133 17.23 -4.85 -14.45
N GLN A 134 16.20 -4.05 -14.17
CA GLN A 134 16.31 -2.84 -13.37
C GLN A 134 14.99 -2.61 -12.64
N ARG A 135 15.05 -2.01 -11.45
CA ARG A 135 13.88 -1.65 -10.64
C ARG A 135 14.10 -0.31 -9.96
N ALA A 136 13.04 0.48 -9.85
CA ALA A 136 12.92 1.64 -9.00
C ALA A 136 11.80 1.39 -8.00
N ASP A 137 12.05 1.75 -6.75
CA ASP A 137 11.20 1.55 -5.59
C ASP A 137 10.82 0.07 -5.31
N GLY A 138 9.73 -0.19 -4.62
CA GLY A 138 9.37 -1.52 -4.10
C GLY A 138 10.18 -1.89 -2.86
N TYR A 139 10.61 -0.91 -2.07
CA TYR A 139 11.43 -1.11 -0.86
C TYR A 139 10.59 -1.39 0.39
N GLY A 140 9.28 -1.31 0.29
CA GLY A 140 8.38 -1.52 1.41
C GLY A 140 7.85 -0.21 2.00
N TRP A 141 6.69 -0.30 2.62
CA TRP A 141 5.85 0.81 3.08
C TRP A 141 6.55 1.84 4.01
N LEU A 142 7.65 1.44 4.66
CA LEU A 142 8.36 2.29 5.62
C LEU A 142 9.36 3.24 4.95
N VAL A 143 10.03 2.79 3.90
CA VAL A 143 11.15 3.48 3.24
C VAL A 143 10.97 3.63 1.73
N GLY A 144 9.79 3.33 1.21
CA GLY A 144 9.42 3.37 -0.19
C GLY A 144 7.95 3.02 -0.39
N ASP A 145 7.64 2.40 -1.52
CA ASP A 145 6.29 2.08 -1.98
C ASP A 145 5.42 3.34 -2.13
N GLU A 146 6.02 4.47 -2.51
CA GLU A 146 5.30 5.71 -2.76
C GLU A 146 4.29 5.53 -3.90
N GLY A 147 3.06 6.02 -3.67
CA GLY A 147 1.95 5.81 -4.60
C GLY A 147 1.25 4.46 -4.48
N SER A 148 1.63 3.58 -3.53
CA SER A 148 0.89 2.34 -3.25
C SER A 148 -0.43 2.60 -2.53
N ALA A 149 -1.30 1.58 -2.47
CA ALA A 149 -2.53 1.63 -1.67
C ALA A 149 -2.23 1.88 -0.18
N VAL A 150 -1.13 1.30 0.34
CA VAL A 150 -0.69 1.50 1.72
C VAL A 150 -0.22 2.93 1.94
N TRP A 151 0.54 3.49 0.99
CA TRP A 151 0.97 4.88 1.03
C TRP A 151 -0.24 5.83 0.99
N LEU A 152 -1.18 5.62 0.05
CA LEU A 152 -2.43 6.39 -0.02
C LEU A 152 -3.20 6.35 1.30
N GLY A 153 -3.31 5.17 1.91
CA GLY A 153 -3.97 5.01 3.20
C GLY A 153 -3.25 5.73 4.34
N LYS A 154 -1.92 5.69 4.36
CA LYS A 154 -1.09 6.42 5.33
C LYS A 154 -1.30 7.92 5.20
N GLU A 155 -1.25 8.45 3.98
CA GLU A 155 -1.44 9.88 3.73
C GLU A 155 -2.88 10.33 4.05
N ALA A 156 -3.89 9.48 3.78
CA ALA A 156 -5.26 9.75 4.18
C ALA A 156 -5.43 9.89 5.70
N VAL A 157 -4.84 8.96 6.47
CA VAL A 157 -4.86 9.04 7.94
C VAL A 157 -4.14 10.28 8.44
N ARG A 158 -2.96 10.59 7.88
CA ARG A 158 -2.19 11.80 8.22
C ARG A 158 -2.99 13.07 7.94
N ALA A 159 -3.61 13.16 6.76
CA ALA A 159 -4.42 14.31 6.37
C ALA A 159 -5.66 14.47 7.25
N ALA A 160 -6.37 13.38 7.55
CA ALA A 160 -7.51 13.39 8.43
C ALA A 160 -7.15 13.87 9.84
N LEU A 161 -6.07 13.35 10.43
CA LEU A 161 -5.60 13.76 11.77
C LEU A 161 -5.06 15.20 11.77
N ALA A 162 -4.36 15.62 10.72
CA ALA A 162 -3.86 16.99 10.61
C ALA A 162 -4.99 18.03 10.50
N ALA A 163 -6.05 17.72 9.72
CA ALA A 163 -7.23 18.57 9.67
C ALA A 163 -7.98 18.57 11.03
N TYR A 164 -7.97 17.43 11.72
CA TYR A 164 -8.58 17.27 13.04
C TYR A 164 -7.98 18.17 14.11
N ASP A 165 -6.66 18.27 14.15
CA ASP A 165 -5.93 19.07 15.15
C ASP A 165 -5.57 20.50 14.66
N GLY A 166 -6.07 20.89 13.48
CA GLY A 166 -5.90 22.24 12.93
C GLY A 166 -4.56 22.50 12.24
N ARG A 167 -3.70 21.47 12.06
CA ARG A 167 -2.43 21.59 11.32
C ARG A 167 -2.61 21.48 9.80
N GLY A 168 -3.73 20.93 9.34
CA GLY A 168 -4.02 20.69 7.93
C GLY A 168 -5.30 21.38 7.46
N SER A 169 -5.47 21.45 6.13
CA SER A 169 -6.68 21.98 5.52
C SER A 169 -7.90 21.08 5.80
N PRO A 170 -9.12 21.64 5.86
CA PRO A 170 -10.34 20.87 5.91
C PRO A 170 -10.42 19.87 4.76
N THR A 171 -10.90 18.65 5.04
CA THR A 171 -10.99 17.56 4.06
C THR A 171 -12.13 16.61 4.38
N LEU A 172 -12.73 16.00 3.35
CA LEU A 172 -13.70 14.91 3.49
C LEU A 172 -13.10 13.66 4.17
N LEU A 173 -11.77 13.56 4.18
CA LEU A 173 -11.07 12.44 4.82
C LEU A 173 -11.26 12.42 6.34
N THR A 174 -11.54 13.56 6.99
CA THR A 174 -11.85 13.63 8.43
C THR A 174 -13.07 12.81 8.83
N ASP A 175 -14.01 12.62 7.93
CA ASP A 175 -15.23 11.84 8.15
C ASP A 175 -15.11 10.43 7.55
N SER A 176 -14.58 10.31 6.35
CA SER A 176 -14.53 9.06 5.61
C SER A 176 -13.48 8.07 6.13
N VAL A 177 -12.31 8.54 6.58
CA VAL A 177 -11.24 7.68 7.13
C VAL A 177 -11.70 6.97 8.42
N PRO A 178 -12.20 7.65 9.46
CA PRO A 178 -12.66 6.95 10.66
C PRO A 178 -13.80 5.98 10.37
N ARG A 179 -14.74 6.32 9.48
CA ARG A 179 -15.83 5.39 9.10
C ARG A 179 -15.29 4.13 8.41
N ALA A 180 -14.29 4.26 7.56
CA ALA A 180 -13.66 3.11 6.90
C ALA A 180 -12.81 2.27 7.85
N LEU A 181 -12.19 2.88 8.85
CA LEU A 181 -11.34 2.19 9.82
C LEU A 181 -12.14 1.50 10.93
N LEU A 182 -13.07 2.23 11.54
CA LEU A 182 -13.78 1.83 12.76
C LEU A 182 -15.19 1.32 12.49
N GLY A 183 -15.75 1.65 11.32
CA GLY A 183 -17.17 1.44 11.00
C GLY A 183 -18.05 2.61 11.46
N PRO A 184 -19.17 2.85 10.75
CA PRO A 184 -20.06 3.99 11.01
C PRO A 184 -20.69 3.97 12.40
N THR A 185 -21.02 2.78 12.93
CA THR A 185 -21.64 2.62 14.26
C THR A 185 -20.70 3.08 15.37
N VAL A 186 -19.44 2.63 15.35
CA VAL A 186 -18.44 3.01 16.38
C VAL A 186 -18.17 4.51 16.34
N VAL A 187 -18.06 5.11 15.14
CA VAL A 187 -17.90 6.57 14.99
C VAL A 187 -19.10 7.31 15.60
N ALA A 188 -20.33 6.88 15.29
CA ALA A 188 -21.53 7.48 15.84
C ALA A 188 -21.63 7.35 17.37
N GLU A 189 -21.21 6.23 17.94
CA GLU A 189 -21.14 6.03 19.40
C GLU A 189 -20.15 6.99 20.06
N ILE A 190 -18.95 7.12 19.51
CA ILE A 190 -17.92 8.05 20.00
C ILE A 190 -18.43 9.50 19.94
N ASP A 191 -19.10 9.90 18.86
CA ASP A 191 -19.65 11.24 18.70
C ASP A 191 -20.87 11.48 19.61
N SER A 192 -21.72 10.47 19.82
CA SER A 192 -22.86 10.58 20.72
C SER A 192 -22.44 10.64 22.20
N ALA A 193 -21.41 9.91 22.58
CA ALA A 193 -20.83 9.98 23.92
C ALA A 193 -20.31 11.38 24.24
N ARG A 194 -19.76 12.08 23.24
CA ARG A 194 -19.34 13.48 23.34
C ARG A 194 -20.53 14.43 23.52
N ARG A 195 -21.65 14.17 22.84
CA ARG A 195 -22.86 14.99 22.89
C ARG A 195 -23.68 14.77 24.17
N ARG A 196 -23.42 13.70 24.93
CA ARG A 196 -24.04 13.47 26.24
C ARG A 196 -23.44 14.43 27.26
N PRO A 197 -24.15 15.53 27.61
CA PRO A 197 -23.53 16.73 28.15
C PRO A 197 -23.34 16.65 29.65
N ARG A 198 -22.49 17.49 30.12
CA ARG A 198 -22.60 18.42 31.26
C ARG A 198 -23.84 18.29 32.18
N ALA A 199 -25.01 17.88 31.70
CA ALA A 199 -26.24 17.67 32.49
C ALA A 199 -26.02 16.76 33.72
N ARG A 200 -25.15 15.74 33.64
CA ARG A 200 -24.86 14.88 34.80
C ARG A 200 -23.89 15.54 35.78
N ARG A 201 -23.08 16.50 35.33
CA ARG A 201 -22.16 17.26 36.19
C ARG A 201 -22.89 18.39 36.92
N GLU A 202 -23.87 19.00 36.28
CA GLU A 202 -24.74 20.01 36.90
C GLU A 202 -25.71 19.40 37.92
N LEU A 203 -26.28 18.21 37.66
CA LEU A 203 -27.07 17.48 38.66
C LEU A 203 -26.22 17.02 39.87
N ALA A 204 -24.95 16.61 39.62
CA ALA A 204 -24.04 16.23 40.70
C ALA A 204 -23.57 17.42 41.53
N MET A 205 -23.51 18.64 40.96
CA MET A 205 -23.19 19.86 41.68
C MET A 205 -24.39 20.49 42.40
N ALA A 206 -25.61 20.28 41.88
CA ALA A 206 -26.84 20.73 42.53
C ALA A 206 -27.26 19.87 43.73
N GLY A 207 -26.71 18.66 43.91
CA GLY A 207 -26.92 17.77 45.03
C GLY A 207 -25.88 17.78 46.14
N ALA A 208 -24.85 18.64 46.05
CA ALA A 208 -23.82 18.74 47.06
C ALA A 208 -24.33 19.60 48.26
N VAL A 209 -24.76 18.95 49.33
CA VAL A 209 -24.98 19.56 50.62
C VAL A 209 -23.66 20.16 51.12
N PRO A 210 -23.61 21.41 51.56
CA PRO A 210 -22.37 22.02 52.10
C PRO A 210 -21.92 21.27 53.34
N ALA A 211 -20.67 20.79 53.31
CA ALA A 211 -20.03 20.16 54.46
C ALA A 211 -19.82 21.17 55.60
N PRO A 212 -19.97 20.73 56.85
CA PRO A 212 -19.77 21.63 58.03
C PRO A 212 -18.30 22.08 58.09
N PRO A 213 -18.02 23.32 58.59
CA PRO A 213 -16.70 23.86 58.70
C PRO A 213 -15.92 23.16 59.82
N GLY A 214 -14.86 22.44 59.51
CA GLY A 214 -13.98 21.88 60.52
C GLY A 214 -13.14 20.64 60.19
N ALA A 215 -12.93 20.28 58.93
CA ALA A 215 -11.99 19.19 58.62
C ALA A 215 -10.74 19.74 57.90
N ALA A 216 -9.61 19.75 58.61
CA ALA A 216 -8.30 20.19 58.10
C ALA A 216 -7.85 19.31 56.95
N SER A 217 -7.44 19.99 55.90
CA SER A 217 -6.93 19.52 54.65
C SER A 217 -5.62 18.73 54.81
N ALA A 218 -5.65 17.44 54.49
CA ALA A 218 -4.44 16.70 54.16
C ALA A 218 -4.30 16.65 52.60
N LEU A 219 -3.30 17.28 52.07
CA LEU A 219 -2.93 17.29 50.67
C LEU A 219 -2.46 15.87 50.26
N PRO A 220 -2.95 15.29 49.15
CA PRO A 220 -2.37 14.06 48.66
C PRO A 220 -1.00 14.33 48.04
N GLN A 221 -0.01 13.55 48.48
CA GLN A 221 1.34 13.55 47.95
C GLN A 221 1.31 13.08 46.47
N THR A 222 1.96 13.86 45.61
CA THR A 222 2.21 13.52 44.21
C THR A 222 3.08 12.27 44.12
N VAL A 223 2.56 11.23 43.53
CA VAL A 223 3.32 10.02 43.13
C VAL A 223 4.09 10.33 41.87
N PRO A 224 5.41 10.15 41.79
CA PRO A 224 6.14 10.36 40.54
C PRO A 224 5.79 9.26 39.54
N LEU A 225 5.50 9.69 38.33
CA LEU A 225 5.24 8.80 37.17
C LEU A 225 6.54 8.06 36.81
N ALA A 226 6.66 6.78 37.19
CA ALA A 226 7.76 5.93 36.77
C ALA A 226 7.62 5.60 35.29
N SER A 227 8.65 5.97 34.52
CA SER A 227 8.84 5.61 33.12
C SER A 227 9.02 4.10 32.97
N ALA A 228 8.01 3.43 32.45
CA ALA A 228 8.09 2.02 32.09
C ALA A 228 8.63 1.85 30.67
N PHE A 229 9.96 1.86 30.51
CA PHE A 229 10.63 1.22 29.38
C PHE A 229 11.64 0.22 29.94
N PRO A 230 11.58 -1.07 29.57
CA PRO A 230 12.61 -2.03 29.96
C PRO A 230 13.87 -1.77 29.13
N SER A 231 14.99 -1.52 29.82
CA SER A 231 16.32 -1.51 29.20
C SER A 231 16.78 -2.94 28.95
N PRO A 232 17.34 -3.26 27.77
CA PRO A 232 18.05 -4.53 27.59
C PRO A 232 19.43 -4.42 28.25
N ALA A 233 19.72 -5.35 29.15
CA ALA A 233 21.05 -5.56 29.68
C ALA A 233 21.93 -6.24 28.62
N GLY A 234 23.08 -5.63 28.31
CA GLY A 234 24.09 -6.22 27.43
C GLY A 234 25.23 -5.25 27.22
N GLY A 235 26.34 -5.45 27.95
CA GLY A 235 27.54 -4.62 27.91
C GLY A 235 28.29 -4.72 26.57
N GLY A 236 28.69 -3.56 26.09
CA GLY A 236 29.60 -3.38 24.97
C GLY A 236 30.12 -1.95 24.99
N THR A 237 31.38 -1.78 25.38
CA THR A 237 32.12 -0.50 25.34
C THR A 237 32.20 0.00 23.89
N SER A 238 31.53 1.07 23.58
CA SER A 238 31.68 1.76 22.29
C SER A 238 32.18 3.17 22.55
N THR A 239 33.38 3.43 22.09
CA THR A 239 34.08 4.70 22.15
C THR A 239 33.37 5.71 21.22
N ALA A 240 32.75 6.73 21.78
CA ALA A 240 32.15 7.81 21.01
C ALA A 240 33.25 8.73 20.48
N VAL A 241 33.39 8.82 19.17
CA VAL A 241 34.17 9.85 18.49
C VAL A 241 33.32 11.09 18.37
N LEU A 242 33.69 12.15 19.10
CA LEU A 242 33.13 13.49 18.98
C LEU A 242 33.65 14.15 17.69
N ILE A 243 32.77 14.43 16.75
CA ILE A 243 33.06 15.28 15.60
C ILE A 243 32.60 16.70 15.97
N PRO A 244 33.47 17.75 15.92
CA PRO A 244 33.05 19.12 16.17
C PRO A 244 32.17 19.63 15.02
N GLY A 245 30.92 19.97 15.32
CA GLY A 245 30.02 20.58 14.36
C GLY A 245 30.28 22.07 14.19
N SER A 246 30.47 22.50 12.95
CA SER A 246 30.40 23.91 12.54
C SER A 246 28.93 24.37 12.54
N PRO A 247 28.61 25.56 13.06
CA PRO A 247 27.25 26.08 13.02
C PRO A 247 26.86 26.50 11.59
N LEU A 248 25.71 26.04 11.13
CA LEU A 248 25.06 26.50 9.90
C LEU A 248 24.62 27.98 10.06
N PRO A 249 24.76 28.83 9.04
CA PRO A 249 24.31 30.21 9.10
C PRO A 249 22.78 30.28 9.14
N ARG A 250 22.26 31.10 10.04
CA ARG A 250 20.83 31.46 10.10
C ARG A 250 20.51 32.41 8.95
N PRO A 251 19.35 32.26 8.25
CA PRO A 251 18.92 33.25 7.28
C PRO A 251 18.50 34.55 7.99
N ASP A 252 19.00 35.68 7.49
CA ASP A 252 18.66 37.04 7.96
C ASP A 252 17.17 37.33 7.68
N VAL A 253 16.42 37.57 8.75
CA VAL A 253 15.02 38.01 8.70
C VAL A 253 14.94 39.52 8.83
N ASN A 254 15.47 40.29 7.89
CA ASN A 254 15.25 41.73 7.78
C ASN A 254 15.21 42.16 6.30
N GLY A 255 14.01 41.99 5.67
CA GLY A 255 13.66 42.64 4.44
C GLY A 255 12.34 43.37 4.62
N PRO A 256 12.14 44.57 3.98
CA PRO A 256 10.95 45.38 4.15
C PRO A 256 9.72 44.70 3.60
N GLY A 257 8.63 44.66 4.39
CA GLY A 257 7.34 44.10 4.01
C GLY A 257 6.69 44.85 2.84
N PRO A 258 5.89 44.17 2.03
CA PRO A 258 5.16 44.81 0.95
C PRO A 258 4.04 45.72 1.46
N PRO A 259 3.68 46.80 0.70
CA PRO A 259 2.67 47.78 1.10
C PRO A 259 1.28 47.15 1.13
N GLY A 260 0.50 47.53 2.15
CA GLY A 260 -0.86 47.10 2.38
C GLY A 260 -1.77 47.35 1.20
N ARG A 261 -2.52 46.33 0.77
CA ARG A 261 -3.66 46.44 -0.09
C ARG A 261 -4.92 46.67 0.76
N SER A 262 -5.57 47.76 0.51
CA SER A 262 -6.90 48.12 0.98
C SER A 262 -7.92 47.06 0.59
N GLY A 263 -8.81 46.68 1.52
CA GLY A 263 -9.81 45.66 1.36
C GLY A 263 -10.85 45.96 0.27
N ASP A 264 -11.15 44.92 -0.51
CA ASP A 264 -12.35 44.77 -1.30
C ASP A 264 -13.37 43.93 -0.50
N PRO A 265 -14.59 44.45 -0.25
CA PRO A 265 -15.56 43.72 0.60
C PRO A 265 -16.41 42.68 -0.12
N ASP A 266 -16.20 42.40 -1.42
CA ASP A 266 -16.99 41.44 -2.21
C ASP A 266 -16.15 40.33 -2.87
N GLY A 267 -15.40 39.58 -2.07
CA GLY A 267 -14.86 38.29 -2.48
C GLY A 267 -15.91 37.17 -2.35
N PRO A 268 -15.90 36.14 -3.25
CA PRO A 268 -16.87 35.05 -3.17
C PRO A 268 -16.81 34.37 -1.81
N HIS A 269 -17.92 34.39 -1.09
CA HIS A 269 -18.11 33.65 0.16
C HIS A 269 -17.86 32.16 -0.10
N HIS A 270 -16.68 31.67 0.27
CA HIS A 270 -16.48 30.24 0.50
C HIS A 270 -17.43 29.82 1.62
N PRO A 271 -18.25 28.77 1.45
CA PRO A 271 -19.08 28.29 2.54
C PRO A 271 -18.15 27.96 3.71
N GLU A 272 -18.34 28.62 4.83
CA GLU A 272 -17.71 28.29 6.09
C GLU A 272 -18.09 26.84 6.42
N MET A 273 -17.18 25.91 6.09
CA MET A 273 -17.29 24.57 6.64
C MET A 273 -17.04 24.71 8.14
N SER A 274 -18.15 24.76 8.90
CA SER A 274 -18.14 24.78 10.35
C SER A 274 -17.32 23.59 10.81
N GLY A 275 -16.06 23.81 11.12
CA GLY A 275 -15.14 22.79 11.61
C GLY A 275 -15.72 22.20 12.89
N THR A 276 -16.19 20.96 12.81
CA THR A 276 -16.53 20.21 14.03
C THR A 276 -15.30 20.20 14.92
N PRO A 277 -15.39 20.72 16.16
CA PRO A 277 -14.21 20.80 17.00
C PRO A 277 -13.62 19.40 17.18
N PRO A 278 -12.28 19.28 17.26
CA PRO A 278 -11.58 18.00 17.29
C PRO A 278 -12.11 17.08 18.41
N ASN A 279 -12.35 15.81 18.06
CA ASN A 279 -12.78 14.77 19.02
C ASN A 279 -11.55 13.91 19.41
N PRO A 280 -10.88 14.16 20.54
CA PRO A 280 -9.68 13.43 20.93
C PRO A 280 -9.91 11.91 21.06
N GLN A 281 -11.12 11.49 21.42
CA GLN A 281 -11.47 10.06 21.51
C GLN A 281 -11.48 9.39 20.13
N LEU A 282 -11.97 10.09 19.12
CA LEU A 282 -11.96 9.58 17.76
C LEU A 282 -10.52 9.49 17.20
N ALA A 283 -9.69 10.50 17.45
CA ALA A 283 -8.29 10.46 17.07
C ALA A 283 -7.55 9.28 17.74
N GLN A 284 -7.77 9.05 19.03
CA GLN A 284 -7.18 7.92 19.75
C GLN A 284 -7.70 6.56 19.21
N ALA A 285 -8.97 6.47 18.84
CA ALA A 285 -9.52 5.26 18.26
C ALA A 285 -8.90 4.97 16.88
N ILE A 286 -8.71 5.98 16.03
CA ILE A 286 -8.01 5.86 14.75
C ILE A 286 -6.57 5.36 14.97
N ILE A 287 -5.82 5.98 15.89
CA ILE A 287 -4.44 5.61 16.21
C ILE A 287 -4.40 4.14 16.66
N LYS A 288 -5.25 3.74 17.61
CA LYS A 288 -5.32 2.36 18.10
C LYS A 288 -5.58 1.36 16.97
N GLU A 289 -6.53 1.68 16.07
CA GLU A 289 -6.87 0.81 14.95
C GLU A 289 -5.70 0.68 13.94
N VAL A 290 -5.02 1.80 13.63
CA VAL A 290 -3.89 1.82 12.70
C VAL A 290 -2.70 1.01 13.25
N TYR A 291 -2.32 1.24 14.51
CA TYR A 291 -1.18 0.54 15.12
C TYR A 291 -1.51 -0.91 15.54
N GLY A 292 -2.78 -1.24 15.70
CA GLY A 292 -3.23 -2.59 16.04
C GLY A 292 -3.30 -3.57 14.86
N ARG A 293 -3.02 -3.11 13.63
CA ARG A 293 -3.08 -3.93 12.41
C ARG A 293 -1.77 -3.92 11.63
N PRO A 294 -1.53 -4.95 10.80
CA PRO A 294 -0.41 -4.91 9.85
C PRO A 294 -0.52 -3.70 8.91
N PRO A 295 0.60 -3.07 8.52
CA PRO A 295 0.59 -1.89 7.64
C PRO A 295 -0.17 -2.07 6.32
N ALA A 296 -0.17 -3.29 5.76
CA ALA A 296 -0.93 -3.63 4.57
C ALA A 296 -2.45 -3.36 4.70
N ALA A 297 -2.99 -3.35 5.93
CA ALA A 297 -4.39 -3.03 6.18
C ALA A 297 -4.76 -1.58 5.85
N LEU A 298 -3.78 -0.66 5.81
CA LEU A 298 -3.99 0.72 5.36
C LEU A 298 -4.40 0.80 3.89
N GLY A 299 -4.01 -0.18 3.07
CA GLY A 299 -4.37 -0.24 1.66
C GLY A 299 -5.87 -0.21 1.38
N ARG A 300 -6.71 -0.63 2.36
CA ARG A 300 -8.18 -0.53 2.27
C ARG A 300 -8.70 0.91 2.19
N LEU A 301 -7.88 1.90 2.54
CA LEU A 301 -8.23 3.31 2.44
C LEU A 301 -7.98 3.90 1.03
N GLY A 302 -7.28 3.22 0.14
CA GLY A 302 -7.06 3.68 -1.24
C GLY A 302 -8.36 4.06 -1.95
N PRO A 303 -9.41 3.23 -1.95
CA PRO A 303 -10.73 3.59 -2.51
C PRO A 303 -11.38 4.80 -1.83
N VAL A 304 -11.14 5.01 -0.52
CA VAL A 304 -11.67 6.17 0.23
C VAL A 304 -11.03 7.46 -0.26
N VAL A 305 -9.70 7.46 -0.49
CA VAL A 305 -8.98 8.60 -1.08
C VAL A 305 -9.49 8.89 -2.47
N ALA A 306 -9.63 7.86 -3.32
CA ALA A 306 -10.12 8.01 -4.69
C ALA A 306 -11.54 8.60 -4.72
N ALA A 307 -12.44 8.14 -3.84
CA ALA A 307 -13.80 8.66 -3.74
C ALA A 307 -13.82 10.12 -3.27
N ALA A 308 -13.01 10.50 -2.28
CA ALA A 308 -12.90 11.88 -1.82
C ALA A 308 -12.33 12.80 -2.92
N ALA A 309 -11.31 12.35 -3.65
CA ALA A 309 -10.74 13.09 -4.78
C ALA A 309 -11.78 13.30 -5.90
N ALA A 310 -12.55 12.26 -6.24
CA ALA A 310 -13.64 12.33 -7.21
C ALA A 310 -14.78 13.28 -6.76
N ALA A 311 -15.05 13.36 -5.45
CA ALA A 311 -16.00 14.31 -4.87
C ALA A 311 -15.47 15.76 -4.83
N GLY A 312 -14.25 16.01 -5.30
CA GLY A 312 -13.67 17.34 -5.41
C GLY A 312 -12.85 17.79 -4.22
N ASP A 313 -12.58 16.91 -3.25
CA ASP A 313 -11.74 17.23 -2.09
C ASP A 313 -10.31 17.61 -2.51
N PRO A 314 -9.82 18.82 -2.21
CA PRO A 314 -8.52 19.28 -2.70
C PRO A 314 -7.35 18.55 -2.03
N VAL A 315 -7.52 18.07 -0.80
CA VAL A 315 -6.47 17.33 -0.08
C VAL A 315 -6.35 15.92 -0.68
N ALA A 316 -7.47 15.24 -0.92
CA ALA A 316 -7.46 13.93 -1.53
C ALA A 316 -6.96 13.96 -2.99
N ARG A 317 -7.32 15.01 -3.75
CA ARG A 317 -6.76 15.23 -5.11
C ARG A 317 -5.24 15.34 -5.07
N ARG A 318 -4.70 16.18 -4.22
CA ARG A 318 -3.25 16.32 -4.08
C ARG A 318 -2.57 14.99 -3.72
N ILE A 319 -3.16 14.19 -2.81
CA ILE A 319 -2.62 12.88 -2.47
C ILE A 319 -2.62 11.94 -3.70
N THR A 320 -3.67 11.94 -4.51
CA THR A 320 -3.72 11.11 -5.71
C THR A 320 -2.79 11.58 -6.82
N GLU A 321 -2.61 12.89 -6.97
CA GLU A 321 -1.66 13.51 -7.91
C GLU A 321 -0.21 13.17 -7.51
N GLU A 322 0.14 13.34 -6.24
CA GLU A 322 1.45 13.00 -5.71
C GLU A 322 1.77 11.50 -5.86
N ALA A 323 0.77 10.62 -5.63
CA ALA A 323 0.92 9.19 -5.88
C ALA A 323 1.27 8.89 -7.35
N ALA A 324 0.59 9.55 -8.28
CA ALA A 324 0.87 9.39 -9.71
C ALA A 324 2.25 9.92 -10.11
N GLU A 325 2.67 11.05 -9.53
CA GLU A 325 4.00 11.60 -9.76
C GLU A 325 5.12 10.66 -9.31
N TRP A 326 4.98 10.04 -8.13
CA TRP A 326 5.97 9.06 -7.65
C TRP A 326 6.08 7.87 -8.61
N LEU A 327 4.96 7.28 -9.01
CA LEU A 327 4.96 6.17 -9.97
C LEU A 327 5.57 6.54 -11.33
N LEU A 328 5.36 7.76 -11.81
CA LEU A 328 5.98 8.24 -13.04
C LEU A 328 7.49 8.51 -12.88
N ARG A 329 7.94 8.99 -11.72
CA ARG A 329 9.37 9.11 -11.40
C ARG A 329 10.06 7.74 -11.38
N ASP A 330 9.40 6.71 -10.84
CA ASP A 330 9.94 5.35 -10.87
C ASP A 330 10.10 4.84 -12.31
N VAL A 331 9.11 5.12 -13.17
CA VAL A 331 9.22 4.79 -14.60
C VAL A 331 10.38 5.54 -15.27
N ASP A 332 10.51 6.84 -15.01
CA ASP A 332 11.60 7.65 -15.52
C ASP A 332 12.99 7.14 -15.06
N ALA A 333 13.08 6.64 -13.82
CA ALA A 333 14.30 6.08 -13.25
C ALA A 333 14.74 4.77 -13.92
N VAL A 334 13.79 3.92 -14.34
CA VAL A 334 14.11 2.64 -14.99
C VAL A 334 14.20 2.73 -16.51
N ARG A 335 13.55 3.72 -17.11
CA ARG A 335 13.49 3.91 -18.58
C ARG A 335 14.85 3.89 -19.30
N PRO A 336 15.94 4.46 -18.76
CA PRO A 336 17.26 4.41 -19.42
C PRO A 336 17.81 3.00 -19.66
N ALA A 337 17.32 1.98 -18.95
CA ALA A 337 17.71 0.58 -19.20
C ALA A 337 17.03 -0.05 -20.43
N LEU A 338 16.08 0.66 -21.04
CA LEU A 338 15.46 0.27 -22.30
C LEU A 338 16.23 0.90 -23.47
N SER A 339 16.65 0.07 -24.43
CA SER A 339 17.24 0.53 -25.69
C SER A 339 16.17 0.94 -26.72
N ASP A 340 14.94 0.46 -26.54
CA ASP A 340 13.82 0.60 -27.47
C ASP A 340 12.77 1.57 -26.92
N PRO A 341 12.56 2.72 -27.57
CA PRO A 341 11.53 3.69 -27.16
C PRO A 341 10.09 3.19 -27.41
N CYS A 342 9.90 2.17 -28.23
CA CYS A 342 8.61 1.52 -28.51
C CYS A 342 8.33 0.34 -27.58
N ALA A 343 9.20 0.04 -26.61
CA ALA A 343 8.97 -1.06 -25.69
C ALA A 343 7.67 -0.83 -24.88
N PRO A 344 6.84 -1.89 -24.74
CA PRO A 344 5.54 -1.75 -24.08
C PRO A 344 5.69 -1.40 -22.60
N VAL A 345 4.74 -0.60 -22.11
CA VAL A 345 4.56 -0.32 -20.70
C VAL A 345 3.30 -1.00 -20.21
N VAL A 346 3.43 -1.82 -19.16
CA VAL A 346 2.31 -2.53 -18.54
C VAL A 346 2.01 -1.94 -17.18
N MET A 347 0.76 -1.57 -16.96
CA MET A 347 0.23 -1.08 -15.67
C MET A 347 -0.35 -2.25 -14.88
N HIS A 348 0.08 -2.42 -13.63
CA HIS A 348 -0.36 -3.52 -12.76
C HIS A 348 -0.73 -3.05 -11.35
N GLY A 349 -1.68 -3.75 -10.73
CA GLY A 349 -2.09 -3.53 -9.33
C GLY A 349 -3.41 -2.80 -9.18
N SER A 350 -3.98 -2.86 -7.98
CA SER A 350 -5.34 -2.38 -7.71
C SER A 350 -5.51 -0.87 -7.88
N VAL A 351 -4.48 -0.09 -7.57
CA VAL A 351 -4.49 1.39 -7.68
C VAL A 351 -4.43 1.83 -9.14
N LEU A 352 -3.78 1.04 -10.01
CA LEU A 352 -3.61 1.34 -11.43
C LEU A 352 -4.69 0.75 -12.33
N ARG A 353 -5.69 0.08 -11.76
CA ARG A 353 -6.80 -0.48 -12.53
C ARG A 353 -7.73 0.63 -13.01
N GLU A 354 -8.19 1.46 -12.11
CA GLU A 354 -9.14 2.55 -12.36
C GLU A 354 -9.01 3.66 -11.30
N GLY A 355 -9.58 4.82 -11.58
CA GLY A 355 -9.61 5.95 -10.67
C GLY A 355 -8.51 6.99 -10.94
N PRO A 356 -8.45 8.06 -10.10
CA PRO A 356 -7.65 9.25 -10.40
C PRO A 356 -6.16 8.98 -10.55
N VAL A 357 -5.57 8.11 -9.75
CA VAL A 357 -4.15 7.74 -9.87
C VAL A 357 -3.90 7.01 -11.19
N ALA A 358 -4.76 6.03 -11.53
CA ALA A 358 -4.61 5.26 -12.77
C ALA A 358 -4.72 6.16 -14.01
N GLU A 359 -5.63 7.12 -14.01
CA GLU A 359 -5.83 8.08 -15.11
C GLU A 359 -4.64 9.01 -15.26
N ALA A 360 -4.15 9.58 -14.15
CA ALA A 360 -2.98 10.45 -14.16
C ALA A 360 -1.71 9.72 -14.63
N VAL A 361 -1.46 8.50 -14.13
CA VAL A 361 -0.33 7.66 -14.58
C VAL A 361 -0.48 7.32 -16.05
N ARG A 362 -1.67 6.92 -16.51
CA ARG A 362 -1.93 6.59 -17.92
C ARG A 362 -1.66 7.79 -18.84
N THR A 363 -2.05 8.97 -18.44
CA THR A 363 -1.78 10.23 -19.16
C THR A 363 -0.29 10.51 -19.21
N GLY A 364 0.40 10.51 -18.05
CA GLY A 364 1.84 10.75 -17.99
C GLY A 364 2.67 9.71 -18.75
N LEU A 365 2.20 8.47 -18.88
CA LEU A 365 2.87 7.45 -19.68
C LEU A 365 2.70 7.70 -21.18
N ARG A 366 1.53 8.20 -21.63
CA ARG A 366 1.33 8.58 -23.05
C ARG A 366 2.25 9.74 -23.48
N ASP A 367 2.60 10.63 -22.55
CA ASP A 367 3.55 11.72 -22.82
C ASP A 367 4.99 11.24 -22.93
N ARG A 368 5.30 10.06 -22.43
CA ARG A 368 6.66 9.49 -22.33
C ARG A 368 6.99 8.41 -23.36
N PHE A 369 5.97 7.70 -23.84
CA PHE A 369 6.11 6.52 -24.70
C PHE A 369 5.25 6.66 -25.96
N ALA A 370 5.75 6.12 -27.06
CA ALA A 370 5.06 6.15 -28.36
C ALA A 370 3.77 5.29 -28.35
N GLU A 371 3.77 4.19 -27.61
CA GLU A 371 2.62 3.31 -27.47
C GLU A 371 1.82 3.63 -26.19
N ALA A 372 0.50 3.43 -26.29
CA ALA A 372 -0.36 3.55 -25.11
C ALA A 372 -0.04 2.44 -24.09
N PRO A 373 -0.02 2.76 -22.78
CA PRO A 373 0.22 1.76 -21.77
C PRO A 373 -0.88 0.70 -21.76
N ARG A 374 -0.50 -0.56 -21.52
CA ARG A 374 -1.39 -1.72 -21.47
C ARG A 374 -1.70 -2.04 -20.00
N SER A 375 -2.89 -2.57 -19.73
CA SER A 375 -3.21 -3.09 -18.41
C SER A 375 -2.80 -4.55 -18.31
N ALA A 376 -2.20 -4.95 -17.18
CA ALA A 376 -1.94 -6.37 -16.93
C ALA A 376 -3.26 -7.15 -16.84
N GLY A 377 -3.29 -8.30 -17.51
CA GLY A 377 -4.36 -9.27 -17.38
C GLY A 377 -4.21 -10.17 -16.15
N ASP A 378 -4.59 -11.43 -16.31
CA ASP A 378 -4.44 -12.47 -15.27
C ASP A 378 -2.96 -12.90 -15.16
N GLY A 379 -2.32 -12.61 -14.02
CA GLY A 379 -0.92 -12.96 -13.77
C GLY A 379 -0.64 -14.47 -13.86
N ALA A 380 -1.59 -15.33 -13.49
CA ALA A 380 -1.42 -16.77 -13.64
C ALA A 380 -1.40 -17.19 -15.13
N VAL A 381 -2.21 -16.53 -15.97
CA VAL A 381 -2.15 -16.72 -17.44
C VAL A 381 -0.80 -16.21 -17.98
N GLY A 382 -0.32 -15.05 -17.50
CA GLY A 382 1.02 -14.54 -17.83
C GLY A 382 2.13 -15.51 -17.45
N ALA A 383 2.05 -16.13 -16.27
CA ALA A 383 2.99 -17.16 -15.80
C ALA A 383 2.95 -18.40 -16.70
N ALA A 384 1.76 -18.90 -17.05
CA ALA A 384 1.62 -20.02 -17.97
C ALA A 384 2.13 -19.69 -19.39
N GLY A 385 1.93 -18.44 -19.83
CA GLY A 385 2.50 -17.90 -21.07
C GLY A 385 4.03 -17.90 -21.06
N LEU A 386 4.66 -17.51 -19.96
CA LEU A 386 6.12 -17.64 -19.80
C LEU A 386 6.58 -19.10 -19.85
N ALA A 387 5.79 -20.05 -19.34
CA ALA A 387 6.07 -21.47 -19.45
C ALA A 387 6.01 -21.96 -20.91
N LEU A 388 5.01 -21.51 -21.68
CA LEU A 388 4.88 -21.80 -23.11
C LEU A 388 6.09 -21.27 -23.89
N ARG A 389 6.46 -20.03 -23.66
CA ARG A 389 7.59 -19.36 -24.32
C ARG A 389 8.91 -20.11 -24.10
N ARG A 390 9.15 -20.62 -22.88
CA ARG A 390 10.33 -21.42 -22.54
C ARG A 390 10.42 -22.75 -23.30
N LEU A 391 9.30 -23.25 -23.80
CA LEU A 391 9.23 -24.43 -24.66
C LEU A 391 9.21 -24.08 -26.16
N GLY A 392 9.39 -22.81 -26.53
CA GLY A 392 9.38 -22.36 -27.90
C GLY A 392 7.99 -22.21 -28.54
N HIS A 393 6.93 -22.20 -27.72
CA HIS A 393 5.57 -21.94 -28.20
C HIS A 393 5.24 -20.45 -28.09
N PRO A 394 4.55 -19.86 -29.09
CA PRO A 394 4.07 -18.48 -29.00
C PRO A 394 3.04 -18.32 -27.88
N LEU A 395 2.95 -17.12 -27.35
CA LEU A 395 1.85 -16.81 -26.44
C LEU A 395 0.52 -16.80 -27.21
N PRO A 396 -0.56 -17.30 -26.61
CA PRO A 396 -1.89 -17.05 -27.14
C PRO A 396 -2.14 -15.54 -27.15
N GLY A 397 -2.56 -15.01 -28.31
CA GLY A 397 -2.89 -13.59 -28.50
C GLY A 397 -4.12 -13.16 -27.71
#